data_d1ae15442f7bcd92a4f4b07c025ee98e
#
_entry.id   d1ae15442f7bcd92a4f4b07c025ee98e
#
_cell.length_a   1.000
_cell.length_b   1.000
_cell.length_c   1.000
_cell.angle_alpha   90.00
_cell.angle_beta   90.00
_cell.angle_gamma   90.00
#
_symmetry.space_group_name_H-M   'P 1'
#
loop_
_entity.id
_entity.type
_entity.pdbx_description
1 polymer ?
#
loop_
_entity_poly.entity_id
_entity_poly.type
_entity_poly.pdbx_seq_one_letter_code
_entity_poly.pdbx_strand_id
1 'polypeptide(L)'
;KPILNSVNGEEQSLATVLPLVKKYGASVVGLALDENGIPKTAEGRFEIAKRIVERAEAVGIDRKDVYIDCLTLTVSAEQAACRQTLEALHRVKTELGCKTCLGVSNISFGLPNRELVNRTFLTMAMEQGLDLPIINPNVESMTGAVRAFRVLNGIDKNSLEFINAYNDAVPAAPVKKADSNVDIFAAVYNGLKNEGAAATAKLLETTDAMQVVNEMLIPALDRVGEDFEKNKIFLPQLIQSAN
;
A
#
# COMPACT_ATOMS: atom_id res chain seq x y z
N LYS A 1 -13.92 8.41 8.85
CA LYS A 1 -13.17 9.07 9.91
C LYS A 1 -12.32 10.15 9.29
N PRO A 2 -12.50 11.45 9.62
CA PRO A 2 -11.68 12.52 9.06
C PRO A 2 -10.25 12.47 9.60
N ILE A 3 -9.31 13.01 8.83
CA ILE A 3 -7.93 13.24 9.27
C ILE A 3 -7.73 14.76 9.33
N LEU A 4 -7.40 15.28 10.50
CA LEU A 4 -7.07 16.69 10.67
C LEU A 4 -5.60 16.92 10.31
N ASN A 5 -5.33 17.79 9.38
CA ASN A 5 -3.97 18.19 9.00
C ASN A 5 -3.82 19.71 9.30
N SER A 6 -3.14 20.05 10.36
CA SER A 6 -2.26 19.28 11.21
C SER A 6 -2.13 19.89 12.61
N VAL A 7 -1.42 19.21 13.49
CA VAL A 7 -0.86 19.71 14.75
C VAL A 7 0.67 19.65 14.65
N ASN A 8 1.37 20.48 15.40
CA ASN A 8 2.84 20.44 15.53
C ASN A 8 3.29 20.31 16.99
N GLY A 9 4.59 20.29 17.24
CA GLY A 9 5.15 20.13 18.57
C GLY A 9 5.07 21.35 19.49
N GLU A 10 4.53 22.48 19.02
CA GLU A 10 4.32 23.67 19.84
C GLU A 10 3.22 23.43 20.88
N GLU A 11 3.46 23.86 22.14
CA GLU A 11 2.51 23.63 23.22
C GLU A 11 1.12 24.23 22.95
N GLN A 12 1.06 25.43 22.35
CA GLN A 12 -0.19 26.06 21.99
C GLN A 12 -0.97 25.27 20.93
N SER A 13 -0.28 24.71 19.93
CA SER A 13 -0.87 23.87 18.89
C SER A 13 -1.45 22.58 19.49
N LEU A 14 -0.66 21.89 20.33
CA LEU A 14 -1.06 20.66 21.02
C LEU A 14 -2.29 20.89 21.90
N ALA A 15 -2.27 21.95 22.72
CA ALA A 15 -3.35 22.26 23.65
C ALA A 15 -4.66 22.66 22.94
N THR A 16 -4.58 23.27 21.77
CA THR A 16 -5.75 23.74 21.02
C THR A 16 -6.33 22.64 20.13
N VAL A 17 -5.48 21.89 19.40
CA VAL A 17 -5.92 20.98 18.33
C VAL A 17 -6.29 19.60 18.87
N LEU A 18 -5.51 19.02 19.78
CA LEU A 18 -5.75 17.65 20.24
C LEU A 18 -7.12 17.45 20.91
N PRO A 19 -7.63 18.37 21.75
CA PRO A 19 -8.98 18.25 22.29
C PRO A 19 -10.08 18.21 21.21
N LEU A 20 -9.90 18.96 20.10
CA LEU A 20 -10.82 18.94 18.98
C LEU A 20 -10.76 17.59 18.24
N VAL A 21 -9.56 17.07 17.99
CA VAL A 21 -9.36 15.73 17.40
C VAL A 21 -10.10 14.68 18.22
N LYS A 22 -9.94 14.71 19.55
CA LYS A 22 -10.63 13.79 20.47
C LYS A 22 -12.15 13.97 20.43
N LYS A 23 -12.62 15.21 20.52
CA LYS A 23 -14.05 15.53 20.51
C LYS A 23 -14.78 15.00 19.28
N TYR A 24 -14.17 15.12 18.11
CA TYR A 24 -14.78 14.69 16.83
C TYR A 24 -14.39 13.26 16.41
N GLY A 25 -13.62 12.56 17.20
CA GLY A 25 -13.18 11.20 16.88
C GLY A 25 -12.33 11.13 15.60
N ALA A 26 -11.61 12.20 15.27
CA ALA A 26 -10.77 12.29 14.09
C ALA A 26 -9.44 11.55 14.29
N SER A 27 -8.71 11.32 13.18
CA SER A 27 -7.27 11.08 13.20
C SER A 27 -6.53 12.41 13.01
N VAL A 28 -5.25 12.48 13.29
CA VAL A 28 -4.47 13.71 13.19
C VAL A 28 -3.10 13.47 12.55
N VAL A 29 -2.66 14.42 11.72
CA VAL A 29 -1.28 14.50 11.24
C VAL A 29 -0.50 15.39 12.23
N GLY A 30 0.59 14.84 12.78
CA GLY A 30 1.54 15.56 13.63
C GLY A 30 2.80 15.90 12.86
N LEU A 31 3.09 17.19 12.73
CA LEU A 31 4.29 17.67 12.04
C LEU A 31 5.47 17.68 13.02
N ALA A 32 6.58 17.03 12.64
CA ALA A 32 7.80 16.95 13.45
C ALA A 32 8.59 18.28 13.42
N LEU A 33 7.93 19.36 13.85
CA LEU A 33 8.50 20.70 14.04
C LEU A 33 7.95 21.33 15.30
N ASP A 34 8.64 22.32 15.84
CA ASP A 34 8.21 23.13 16.98
C ASP A 34 8.56 24.60 16.78
N GLU A 35 8.54 25.41 17.85
CA GLU A 35 8.85 26.83 17.86
C GLU A 35 10.24 27.18 17.34
N ASN A 36 11.16 26.21 17.29
CA ASN A 36 12.50 26.35 16.71
C ASN A 36 12.55 25.98 15.23
N GLY A 37 11.39 25.59 14.66
CA GLY A 37 11.26 25.12 13.28
C GLY A 37 11.52 23.63 13.12
N ILE A 38 11.94 23.22 11.92
CA ILE A 38 12.18 21.81 11.58
C ILE A 38 13.60 21.42 12.02
N PRO A 39 13.76 20.42 12.91
CA PRO A 39 15.09 19.94 13.29
C PRO A 39 15.85 19.37 12.07
N LYS A 40 17.15 19.67 12.00
CA LYS A 40 18.01 19.17 10.93
C LYS A 40 18.32 17.69 11.04
N THR A 41 18.22 17.11 12.25
CA THR A 41 18.57 15.72 12.53
C THR A 41 17.34 14.83 12.66
N ALA A 42 17.50 13.56 12.36
CA ALA A 42 16.48 12.53 12.56
C ALA A 42 16.07 12.43 14.04
N GLU A 43 17.06 12.50 14.95
CA GLU A 43 16.83 12.50 16.41
C GLU A 43 15.90 13.63 16.85
N GLY A 44 16.20 14.86 16.44
CA GLY A 44 15.37 16.01 16.83
C GLY A 44 13.93 15.90 16.32
N ARG A 45 13.74 15.40 15.10
CA ARG A 45 12.38 15.13 14.54
C ARG A 45 11.68 14.02 15.31
N PHE A 46 12.39 12.96 15.67
CA PHE A 46 11.86 11.86 16.46
C PHE A 46 11.40 12.32 17.85
N GLU A 47 12.18 13.15 18.55
CA GLU A 47 11.81 13.66 19.87
C GLU A 47 10.54 14.54 19.82
N ILE A 48 10.38 15.36 18.78
CA ILE A 48 9.14 16.11 18.58
C ILE A 48 7.97 15.17 18.27
N ALA A 49 8.17 14.18 17.41
CA ALA A 49 7.16 13.18 17.10
C ALA A 49 6.70 12.44 18.36
N LYS A 50 7.63 12.02 19.20
CA LYS A 50 7.36 11.35 20.47
C LYS A 50 6.52 12.24 21.41
N ARG A 51 6.89 13.50 21.56
CA ARG A 51 6.13 14.49 22.34
C ARG A 51 4.68 14.64 21.83
N ILE A 52 4.49 14.74 20.51
CA ILE A 52 3.14 14.81 19.91
C ILE A 52 2.32 13.56 20.24
N VAL A 53 2.91 12.38 20.10
CA VAL A 53 2.23 11.11 20.39
C VAL A 53 1.84 10.98 21.85
N GLU A 54 2.77 11.27 22.78
CA GLU A 54 2.52 11.24 24.24
C GLU A 54 1.39 12.21 24.62
N ARG A 55 1.39 13.41 24.03
CA ARG A 55 0.32 14.41 24.27
C ARG A 55 -1.02 13.97 23.69
N ALA A 56 -1.04 13.33 22.53
CA ALA A 56 -2.25 12.78 21.94
C ALA A 56 -2.83 11.64 22.80
N GLU A 57 -2.00 10.74 23.29
CA GLU A 57 -2.40 9.66 24.19
C GLU A 57 -2.92 10.20 25.53
N ALA A 58 -2.29 11.23 26.09
CA ALA A 58 -2.73 11.86 27.32
C ALA A 58 -4.14 12.46 27.27
N VAL A 59 -4.60 12.91 26.11
CA VAL A 59 -5.99 13.36 25.90
C VAL A 59 -6.91 12.23 25.40
N GLY A 60 -6.40 10.99 25.33
CA GLY A 60 -7.15 9.79 24.98
C GLY A 60 -7.35 9.58 23.49
N ILE A 61 -6.46 10.07 22.63
CA ILE A 61 -6.38 9.72 21.21
C ILE A 61 -5.51 8.46 21.11
N ASP A 62 -6.02 7.44 20.43
CA ASP A 62 -5.29 6.20 20.21
C ASP A 62 -4.10 6.46 19.25
N ARG A 63 -2.95 5.89 19.54
CA ARG A 63 -1.72 6.00 18.72
C ARG A 63 -1.95 5.64 17.24
N LYS A 64 -2.80 4.66 16.96
CA LYS A 64 -3.17 4.27 15.59
C LYS A 64 -3.87 5.38 14.78
N ASP A 65 -4.34 6.42 15.46
CA ASP A 65 -5.00 7.58 14.88
C ASP A 65 -4.07 8.78 14.72
N VAL A 66 -2.80 8.63 15.11
CA VAL A 66 -1.75 9.63 14.92
C VAL A 66 -0.88 9.25 13.72
N TYR A 67 -0.75 10.18 12.77
CA TYR A 67 0.12 10.08 11.60
C TYR A 67 1.24 11.10 11.76
N ILE A 68 2.48 10.67 11.83
CA ILE A 68 3.61 11.59 11.96
C ILE A 68 4.17 11.94 10.58
N ASP A 69 4.21 13.23 10.27
CA ASP A 69 4.94 13.78 9.13
C ASP A 69 6.34 14.23 9.59
N CYS A 70 7.36 13.48 9.18
CA CYS A 70 8.76 13.80 9.49
C CYS A 70 9.30 14.97 8.68
N LEU A 71 8.50 15.57 7.83
CA LEU A 71 8.77 16.74 6.99
C LEU A 71 9.89 16.54 5.98
N THR A 72 9.55 16.75 4.72
CA THR A 72 10.48 16.64 3.60
C THR A 72 11.05 18.00 3.27
N LEU A 73 12.36 18.18 3.47
CA LEU A 73 13.10 19.34 3.00
C LEU A 73 13.72 19.05 1.64
N THR A 74 13.91 20.10 0.84
CA THR A 74 14.46 19.95 -0.51
C THR A 74 15.96 19.65 -0.52
N VAL A 75 16.36 18.64 -1.30
CA VAL A 75 17.77 18.27 -1.45
C VAL A 75 18.59 19.30 -2.26
N SER A 76 17.93 20.21 -2.96
CA SER A 76 18.63 21.31 -3.66
C SER A 76 19.22 22.33 -2.69
N ALA A 77 18.63 22.48 -1.50
CA ALA A 77 19.15 23.35 -0.46
C ALA A 77 20.06 22.60 0.52
N GLU A 78 19.72 21.36 0.85
CA GLU A 78 20.46 20.55 1.82
C GLU A 78 20.40 19.06 1.45
N GLN A 79 21.46 18.52 0.85
CA GLN A 79 21.48 17.12 0.38
C GLN A 79 21.34 16.10 1.52
N ALA A 80 21.84 16.40 2.71
CA ALA A 80 21.72 15.53 3.87
C ALA A 80 20.26 15.36 4.35
N ALA A 81 19.39 16.33 4.05
CA ALA A 81 18.00 16.34 4.52
C ALA A 81 17.22 15.08 4.15
N CYS A 82 17.46 14.51 2.96
CA CYS A 82 16.82 13.27 2.52
C CYS A 82 17.05 12.11 3.51
N ARG A 83 18.32 11.87 3.87
CA ARG A 83 18.70 10.79 4.79
C ARG A 83 18.13 11.02 6.19
N GLN A 84 18.15 12.25 6.67
CA GLN A 84 17.57 12.59 7.98
C GLN A 84 16.06 12.38 8.01
N THR A 85 15.34 12.70 6.91
CA THR A 85 13.89 12.43 6.80
C THR A 85 13.61 10.93 6.80
N LEU A 86 14.35 10.15 6.03
CA LEU A 86 14.16 8.69 5.94
C LEU A 86 14.45 7.99 7.26
N GLU A 87 15.51 8.38 7.95
CA GLU A 87 15.87 7.85 9.26
C GLU A 87 14.83 8.19 10.33
N ALA A 88 14.38 9.46 10.37
CA ALA A 88 13.32 9.86 11.29
C ALA A 88 12.03 9.06 11.05
N LEU A 89 11.65 8.86 9.79
CA LEU A 89 10.48 8.09 9.40
C LEU A 89 10.60 6.63 9.86
N HIS A 90 11.76 6.00 9.65
CA HIS A 90 12.03 4.64 10.10
C HIS A 90 11.88 4.51 11.63
N ARG A 91 12.46 5.43 12.37
CA ARG A 91 12.38 5.44 13.85
C ARG A 91 10.96 5.65 14.34
N VAL A 92 10.22 6.59 13.76
CA VAL A 92 8.80 6.81 14.10
C VAL A 92 8.00 5.52 13.86
N LYS A 93 8.24 4.84 12.75
CA LYS A 93 7.55 3.60 12.42
C LYS A 93 7.88 2.46 13.37
N THR A 94 9.15 2.26 13.67
CA THR A 94 9.64 1.09 14.42
C THR A 94 9.68 1.28 15.93
N GLU A 95 10.06 2.47 16.40
CA GLU A 95 10.21 2.76 17.84
C GLU A 95 8.92 3.34 18.47
N LEU A 96 8.21 4.25 17.78
CA LEU A 96 6.93 4.77 18.27
C LEU A 96 5.73 3.90 17.83
N GLY A 97 5.86 3.10 16.79
CA GLY A 97 4.76 2.27 16.28
C GLY A 97 3.59 3.09 15.72
N CYS A 98 3.83 4.33 15.34
CA CYS A 98 2.82 5.21 14.74
C CYS A 98 2.72 5.00 13.23
N LYS A 99 1.64 5.51 12.64
CA LYS A 99 1.56 5.70 11.20
C LYS A 99 2.38 6.91 10.77
N THR A 100 2.86 6.87 9.54
CA THR A 100 3.73 7.90 8.98
C THR A 100 3.09 8.55 7.76
N CYS A 101 3.40 9.83 7.56
CA CYS A 101 2.92 10.63 6.44
C CYS A 101 4.08 11.46 5.88
N LEU A 102 4.10 11.75 4.59
CA LEU A 102 5.06 12.68 3.98
C LEU A 102 4.50 13.40 2.77
N GLY A 103 4.76 14.70 2.67
CA GLY A 103 4.67 15.49 1.45
C GLY A 103 5.85 15.17 0.53
N VAL A 104 5.72 14.15 -0.33
CA VAL A 104 6.83 13.57 -1.10
C VAL A 104 7.46 14.56 -2.07
N SER A 105 6.67 15.38 -2.75
CA SER A 105 7.16 16.26 -3.83
C SER A 105 8.06 17.41 -3.37
N ASN A 106 8.11 17.67 -2.06
CA ASN A 106 8.97 18.71 -1.49
C ASN A 106 10.46 18.40 -1.68
N ILE A 107 10.83 17.12 -1.74
CA ILE A 107 12.22 16.68 -1.88
C ILE A 107 12.95 17.29 -3.09
N SER A 108 12.22 17.53 -4.17
CA SER A 108 12.77 17.90 -5.48
C SER A 108 12.61 19.38 -5.84
N PHE A 109 12.19 20.26 -4.92
CA PHE A 109 12.07 21.66 -5.22
C PHE A 109 13.41 22.24 -5.75
N GLY A 110 13.32 23.02 -6.82
CA GLY A 110 14.51 23.64 -7.45
C GLY A 110 15.33 22.70 -8.35
N LEU A 111 14.94 21.42 -8.50
CA LEU A 111 15.62 20.48 -9.40
C LEU A 111 14.89 20.32 -10.74
N PRO A 112 15.59 20.05 -11.84
CA PRO A 112 14.99 19.61 -13.09
C PRO A 112 14.49 18.15 -12.94
N ASN A 113 13.60 17.73 -13.84
CA ASN A 113 13.04 16.35 -13.86
C ASN A 113 12.59 15.87 -12.48
N ARG A 114 11.78 16.69 -11.81
CA ARG A 114 11.31 16.47 -10.45
C ARG A 114 10.62 15.12 -10.26
N GLU A 115 9.92 14.65 -11.29
CA GLU A 115 9.19 13.39 -11.26
C GLU A 115 10.09 12.19 -10.95
N LEU A 116 11.27 12.13 -11.59
CA LEU A 116 12.24 11.07 -11.34
C LEU A 116 12.72 11.07 -9.89
N VAL A 117 13.03 12.25 -9.34
CA VAL A 117 13.46 12.39 -7.93
C VAL A 117 12.33 12.03 -6.97
N ASN A 118 11.11 12.52 -7.23
CA ASN A 118 9.93 12.25 -6.40
C ASN A 118 9.60 10.75 -6.34
N ARG A 119 9.59 10.08 -7.49
CA ARG A 119 9.33 8.65 -7.58
C ARG A 119 10.37 7.83 -6.81
N THR A 120 11.65 8.16 -7.00
CA THR A 120 12.74 7.47 -6.31
C THR A 120 12.65 7.67 -4.80
N PHE A 121 12.44 8.91 -4.36
CA PHE A 121 12.28 9.22 -2.94
C PHE A 121 11.05 8.53 -2.33
N LEU A 122 9.92 8.49 -3.05
CA LEU A 122 8.72 7.76 -2.61
C LEU A 122 9.03 6.29 -2.33
N THR A 123 9.74 5.62 -3.24
CA THR A 123 10.12 4.20 -3.04
C THR A 123 11.02 4.02 -1.83
N MET A 124 12.03 4.90 -1.65
CA MET A 124 12.90 4.88 -0.47
C MET A 124 12.11 5.11 0.82
N ALA A 125 11.15 6.04 0.82
CA ALA A 125 10.33 6.34 1.98
C ALA A 125 9.37 5.19 2.33
N MET A 126 8.77 4.54 1.35
CA MET A 126 7.93 3.35 1.57
C MET A 126 8.73 2.21 2.20
N GLU A 127 9.99 2.00 1.77
CA GLU A 127 10.88 1.01 2.37
C GLU A 127 11.21 1.32 3.83
N GLN A 128 11.25 2.61 4.21
CA GLN A 128 11.43 3.03 5.59
C GLN A 128 10.11 3.05 6.40
N GLY A 129 8.99 2.63 5.81
CA GLY A 129 7.72 2.48 6.50
C GLY A 129 6.74 3.64 6.31
N LEU A 130 6.78 4.37 5.18
CA LEU A 130 5.79 5.39 4.85
C LEU A 130 4.42 4.74 4.60
N ASP A 131 3.42 5.12 5.42
CA ASP A 131 2.05 4.60 5.30
C ASP A 131 1.16 5.49 4.41
N LEU A 132 1.31 6.81 4.50
CA LEU A 132 0.43 7.79 3.86
C LEU A 132 1.24 8.81 3.05
N PRO A 133 1.62 8.51 1.80
CA PRO A 133 2.26 9.47 0.92
C PRO A 133 1.26 10.52 0.43
N ILE A 134 1.61 11.79 0.55
CA ILE A 134 0.89 12.89 -0.11
C ILE A 134 1.55 13.11 -1.47
N ILE A 135 0.87 12.64 -2.51
CA ILE A 135 1.35 12.65 -3.91
C ILE A 135 0.23 13.07 -4.86
N ASN A 136 0.58 13.41 -6.09
CA ASN A 136 -0.41 13.58 -7.15
C ASN A 136 -0.77 12.18 -7.74
N PRO A 137 -2.00 11.68 -7.52
CA PRO A 137 -2.40 10.37 -8.00
C PRO A 137 -2.57 10.28 -9.52
N ASN A 138 -2.64 11.42 -10.22
CA ASN A 138 -2.74 11.47 -11.68
C ASN A 138 -1.37 11.33 -12.39
N VAL A 139 -0.28 11.26 -11.64
CA VAL A 139 1.07 11.02 -12.17
C VAL A 139 1.35 9.52 -12.11
N GLU A 140 1.30 8.86 -13.28
CA GLU A 140 1.41 7.40 -13.39
C GLU A 140 2.71 6.87 -12.79
N SER A 141 3.83 7.55 -12.95
CA SER A 141 5.10 7.12 -12.37
C SER A 141 5.08 7.07 -10.84
N MET A 142 4.23 7.88 -10.18
CA MET A 142 4.07 7.88 -8.73
C MET A 142 3.17 6.74 -8.27
N THR A 143 2.00 6.59 -8.88
CA THR A 143 1.07 5.49 -8.58
C THR A 143 1.64 4.14 -9.00
N GLY A 144 2.36 4.09 -10.11
CA GLY A 144 3.08 2.90 -10.58
C GLY A 144 4.16 2.45 -9.60
N ALA A 145 4.92 3.39 -9.01
CA ALA A 145 5.90 3.07 -7.97
C ALA A 145 5.25 2.43 -6.74
N VAL A 146 4.08 2.94 -6.31
CA VAL A 146 3.32 2.33 -5.19
C VAL A 146 2.87 0.92 -5.53
N ARG A 147 2.31 0.71 -6.73
CA ARG A 147 1.86 -0.63 -7.17
C ARG A 147 3.03 -1.62 -7.23
N ALA A 148 4.15 -1.21 -7.85
CA ALA A 148 5.34 -2.04 -7.94
C ALA A 148 5.91 -2.38 -6.56
N PHE A 149 5.98 -1.42 -5.64
CA PHE A 149 6.40 -1.65 -4.26
C PHE A 149 5.51 -2.68 -3.56
N ARG A 150 4.20 -2.60 -3.73
CA ARG A 150 3.24 -3.55 -3.14
C ARG A 150 3.42 -4.98 -3.65
N VAL A 151 3.73 -5.14 -4.94
CA VAL A 151 4.10 -6.45 -5.54
C VAL A 151 5.37 -7.00 -4.91
N LEU A 152 6.45 -6.19 -4.92
CA LEU A 152 7.77 -6.60 -4.43
C LEU A 152 7.78 -6.97 -2.94
N ASN A 153 6.91 -6.35 -2.14
CA ASN A 153 6.77 -6.63 -0.71
C ASN A 153 5.67 -7.67 -0.40
N GLY A 154 5.09 -8.32 -1.40
CA GLY A 154 4.07 -9.35 -1.22
C GLY A 154 2.75 -8.85 -0.61
N ILE A 155 2.49 -7.55 -0.68
CA ILE A 155 1.26 -6.90 -0.22
C ILE A 155 0.15 -7.13 -1.23
N ASP A 156 0.46 -6.97 -2.52
CA ASP A 156 -0.42 -7.31 -3.64
C ASP A 156 -0.32 -8.81 -3.92
N LYS A 157 -1.30 -9.56 -3.40
CA LYS A 157 -1.32 -11.02 -3.51
C LYS A 157 -1.51 -11.45 -4.97
N ASN A 158 -0.64 -12.36 -5.41
CA ASN A 158 -0.60 -12.85 -6.81
C ASN A 158 -0.45 -11.72 -7.86
N SER A 159 0.02 -10.54 -7.44
CA SER A 159 0.18 -9.36 -8.30
C SER A 159 -1.11 -8.91 -9.01
N LEU A 160 -2.28 -9.20 -8.45
CA LEU A 160 -3.56 -9.00 -9.12
C LEU A 160 -3.88 -7.51 -9.35
N GLU A 161 -3.61 -6.65 -8.37
CA GLU A 161 -3.83 -5.21 -8.52
C GLU A 161 -2.91 -4.61 -9.59
N PHE A 162 -1.65 -5.07 -9.64
CA PHE A 162 -0.66 -4.65 -10.63
C PHE A 162 -1.04 -5.11 -12.04
N ILE A 163 -1.37 -6.39 -12.20
CA ILE A 163 -1.79 -6.96 -13.48
C ILE A 163 -3.03 -6.22 -14.00
N ASN A 164 -4.04 -6.01 -13.17
CA ASN A 164 -5.26 -5.29 -13.57
C ASN A 164 -5.01 -3.84 -13.97
N ALA A 165 -4.00 -3.19 -13.38
CA ALA A 165 -3.67 -1.80 -13.70
C ALA A 165 -2.89 -1.64 -15.02
N TYR A 166 -2.17 -2.68 -15.47
CA TYR A 166 -1.27 -2.63 -16.62
C TYR A 166 -1.59 -3.65 -17.73
N ASN A 167 -2.66 -4.41 -17.58
CA ASN A 167 -3.12 -5.32 -18.62
C ASN A 167 -4.18 -4.65 -19.49
N ASP A 168 -3.80 -4.11 -20.62
CA ASP A 168 -4.71 -3.50 -21.60
C ASP A 168 -5.60 -4.54 -22.31
N ALA A 169 -5.33 -5.84 -22.14
CA ALA A 169 -5.92 -6.89 -22.96
C ALA A 169 -7.25 -7.44 -22.44
N VAL A 170 -7.55 -7.40 -21.13
CA VAL A 170 -8.85 -7.82 -20.58
C VAL A 170 -9.03 -7.22 -19.18
N PRO A 171 -10.15 -6.55 -18.85
CA PRO A 171 -10.51 -6.36 -17.46
C PRO A 171 -10.66 -7.75 -16.83
N ALA A 172 -9.82 -8.12 -15.90
CA ALA A 172 -10.07 -9.30 -15.08
C ALA A 172 -11.49 -9.17 -14.53
N ALA A 173 -12.35 -10.09 -14.88
CA ALA A 173 -13.71 -10.09 -14.37
C ALA A 173 -13.63 -10.00 -12.85
N PRO A 174 -14.40 -9.12 -12.19
CA PRO A 174 -14.41 -9.05 -10.75
C PRO A 174 -14.68 -10.47 -10.25
N VAL A 175 -13.88 -10.94 -9.31
CA VAL A 175 -14.11 -12.19 -8.60
C VAL A 175 -15.53 -12.09 -8.04
N LYS A 176 -16.51 -12.62 -8.74
CA LYS A 176 -17.88 -12.70 -8.26
C LYS A 176 -17.82 -13.54 -7.00
N LYS A 177 -18.35 -13.02 -5.91
CA LYS A 177 -18.64 -13.81 -4.72
C LYS A 177 -19.36 -15.07 -5.15
N ALA A 178 -18.90 -16.21 -4.64
CA ALA A 178 -19.34 -17.54 -4.95
C ALA A 178 -20.86 -17.64 -5.21
N ASP A 179 -21.23 -17.79 -6.48
CA ASP A 179 -22.50 -18.41 -6.80
C ASP A 179 -22.30 -19.92 -6.64
N SER A 180 -23.24 -20.57 -5.98
CA SER A 180 -23.20 -21.99 -5.59
C SER A 180 -23.23 -22.98 -6.76
N ASN A 181 -22.93 -22.53 -7.98
CA ASN A 181 -22.94 -23.32 -9.21
C ASN A 181 -21.79 -22.94 -10.15
N VAL A 182 -20.55 -22.87 -9.61
CA VAL A 182 -19.36 -22.62 -10.42
C VAL A 182 -19.08 -23.89 -11.22
N ASP A 183 -19.04 -23.75 -12.55
CA ASP A 183 -18.58 -24.80 -13.46
C ASP A 183 -17.10 -25.13 -13.18
N ILE A 184 -16.75 -26.42 -13.24
CA ILE A 184 -15.37 -26.91 -12.98
C ILE A 184 -14.35 -26.21 -13.90
N PHE A 185 -14.71 -25.97 -15.16
CA PHE A 185 -13.85 -25.25 -16.10
C PHE A 185 -13.56 -23.82 -15.61
N ALA A 186 -14.59 -23.09 -15.20
CA ALA A 186 -14.46 -21.74 -14.67
C ALA A 186 -13.68 -21.72 -13.35
N ALA A 187 -13.84 -22.73 -12.51
CA ALA A 187 -13.12 -22.87 -11.26
C ALA A 187 -11.61 -23.04 -11.49
N VAL A 188 -11.23 -23.94 -12.40
CA VAL A 188 -9.82 -24.17 -12.78
C VAL A 188 -9.24 -22.93 -13.45
N TYR A 189 -9.94 -22.38 -14.45
CA TYR A 189 -9.45 -21.20 -15.18
C TYR A 189 -9.18 -19.99 -14.30
N ASN A 190 -10.02 -19.77 -13.27
CA ASN A 190 -9.87 -18.65 -12.33
C ASN A 190 -9.08 -19.02 -11.06
N GLY A 191 -8.55 -20.25 -10.96
CA GLY A 191 -7.79 -20.72 -9.81
C GLY A 191 -8.58 -20.75 -8.50
N LEU A 192 -9.87 -21.07 -8.56
CA LEU A 192 -10.77 -21.13 -7.41
C LEU A 192 -10.69 -22.51 -6.76
N LYS A 193 -9.67 -22.76 -5.96
CA LYS A 193 -9.32 -24.07 -5.41
C LYS A 193 -10.47 -24.75 -4.65
N ASN A 194 -11.14 -24.02 -3.77
CA ASN A 194 -12.21 -24.57 -2.93
C ASN A 194 -13.47 -24.88 -3.76
N GLU A 195 -13.82 -23.99 -4.67
CA GLU A 195 -14.95 -24.14 -5.59
C GLU A 195 -14.68 -25.26 -6.61
N GLY A 196 -13.44 -25.34 -7.09
CA GLY A 196 -12.99 -26.43 -7.98
C GLY A 196 -13.08 -27.79 -7.29
N ALA A 197 -12.61 -27.89 -6.05
CA ALA A 197 -12.72 -29.12 -5.28
C ALA A 197 -14.19 -29.53 -5.04
N ALA A 198 -15.04 -28.57 -4.70
CA ALA A 198 -16.48 -28.83 -4.47
C ALA A 198 -17.20 -29.24 -5.77
N ALA A 199 -16.89 -28.56 -6.89
CA ALA A 199 -17.46 -28.91 -8.22
C ALA A 199 -17.00 -30.31 -8.67
N THR A 200 -15.72 -30.63 -8.47
CA THR A 200 -15.18 -31.97 -8.77
C THR A 200 -15.84 -33.06 -7.94
N ALA A 201 -15.97 -32.83 -6.62
CA ALA A 201 -16.62 -33.80 -5.74
C ALA A 201 -18.06 -34.12 -6.18
N LYS A 202 -18.82 -33.11 -6.59
CA LYS A 202 -20.19 -33.27 -7.08
C LYS A 202 -20.25 -34.01 -8.41
N LEU A 203 -19.30 -33.77 -9.32
CA LEU A 203 -19.21 -34.47 -10.60
C LEU A 203 -18.87 -35.97 -10.44
N LEU A 204 -18.03 -36.31 -9.48
CA LEU A 204 -17.64 -37.69 -9.18
C LEU A 204 -18.78 -38.53 -8.62
N GLU A 205 -19.92 -37.97 -8.21
CA GLU A 205 -21.12 -38.72 -7.83
C GLU A 205 -21.79 -39.38 -9.04
N THR A 206 -21.60 -38.84 -10.24
CA THR A 206 -22.33 -39.30 -11.47
C THR A 206 -21.41 -39.61 -12.66
N THR A 207 -20.12 -39.22 -12.57
CA THR A 207 -19.17 -39.32 -13.70
C THR A 207 -17.90 -40.04 -13.24
N ASP A 208 -17.32 -40.86 -14.12
CA ASP A 208 -16.05 -41.53 -13.82
C ASP A 208 -14.91 -40.55 -13.64
N ALA A 209 -14.00 -40.83 -12.70
CA ALA A 209 -12.90 -39.95 -12.34
C ALA A 209 -11.97 -39.65 -13.54
N MET A 210 -11.68 -40.66 -14.36
CA MET A 210 -10.83 -40.47 -15.54
C MET A 210 -11.52 -39.64 -16.61
N GLN A 211 -12.84 -39.72 -16.71
CA GLN A 211 -13.61 -38.87 -17.60
C GLN A 211 -13.60 -37.39 -17.13
N VAL A 212 -13.76 -37.14 -15.86
CA VAL A 212 -13.63 -35.76 -15.30
C VAL A 212 -12.26 -35.17 -15.60
N VAL A 213 -11.20 -35.97 -15.42
CA VAL A 213 -9.83 -35.53 -15.72
C VAL A 213 -9.64 -35.22 -17.18
N ASN A 214 -9.97 -36.14 -18.06
CA ASN A 214 -9.65 -36.03 -19.49
C ASN A 214 -10.56 -35.07 -20.26
N GLU A 215 -11.83 -34.97 -19.88
CA GLU A 215 -12.81 -34.18 -20.63
C GLU A 215 -13.05 -32.79 -20.04
N MET A 216 -12.64 -32.55 -18.76
CA MET A 216 -12.92 -31.29 -18.07
C MET A 216 -11.66 -30.60 -17.56
N LEU A 217 -10.82 -31.28 -16.74
CA LEU A 217 -9.67 -30.63 -16.10
C LEU A 217 -8.53 -30.36 -17.11
N ILE A 218 -8.17 -31.35 -17.93
CA ILE A 218 -7.12 -31.19 -18.94
C ILE A 218 -7.49 -30.09 -19.95
N PRO A 219 -8.69 -30.09 -20.58
CA PRO A 219 -9.06 -29.00 -21.48
C PRO A 219 -9.09 -27.61 -20.83
N ALA A 220 -9.45 -27.52 -19.53
CA ALA A 220 -9.39 -26.26 -18.80
C ALA A 220 -7.96 -25.76 -18.63
N LEU A 221 -7.02 -26.65 -18.25
CA LEU A 221 -5.60 -26.32 -18.12
C LEU A 221 -4.94 -26.01 -19.46
N ASP A 222 -5.29 -26.72 -20.52
CA ASP A 222 -4.81 -26.45 -21.89
C ASP A 222 -5.23 -25.02 -22.30
N ARG A 223 -6.47 -24.63 -22.01
CA ARG A 223 -6.96 -23.31 -22.30
C ARG A 223 -6.20 -22.23 -21.50
N VAL A 224 -5.90 -22.48 -20.22
CA VAL A 224 -5.06 -21.61 -19.40
C VAL A 224 -3.66 -21.46 -20.02
N GLY A 225 -3.05 -22.57 -20.46
CA GLY A 225 -1.76 -22.59 -21.17
C GLY A 225 -1.77 -21.77 -22.45
N GLU A 226 -2.78 -21.96 -23.31
CA GLU A 226 -2.94 -21.17 -24.53
C GLU A 226 -3.08 -19.66 -24.27
N ASP A 227 -3.87 -19.30 -23.27
CA ASP A 227 -4.09 -17.89 -22.96
C ASP A 227 -2.85 -17.25 -22.30
N PHE A 228 -2.02 -18.04 -21.61
CA PHE A 228 -0.71 -17.63 -21.14
C PHE A 228 0.26 -17.41 -22.32
N GLU A 229 0.36 -18.33 -23.28
CA GLU A 229 1.18 -18.17 -24.49
C GLU A 229 0.77 -16.94 -25.33
N LYS A 230 -0.52 -16.62 -25.34
CA LYS A 230 -1.08 -15.45 -26.03
C LYS A 230 -0.97 -14.16 -25.20
N ASN A 231 -0.29 -14.17 -24.07
CA ASN A 231 -0.16 -13.05 -23.11
C ASN A 231 -1.51 -12.47 -22.62
N LYS A 232 -2.57 -13.28 -22.58
CA LYS A 232 -3.86 -12.88 -22.03
C LYS A 232 -3.95 -13.04 -20.52
N ILE A 233 -3.19 -13.99 -19.99
CA ILE A 233 -3.00 -14.19 -18.54
C ILE A 233 -1.52 -14.19 -18.22
N PHE A 234 -1.18 -13.97 -16.95
CA PHE A 234 0.20 -13.86 -16.48
C PHE A 234 0.59 -15.04 -15.60
N LEU A 235 1.90 -15.22 -15.39
CA LEU A 235 2.45 -16.34 -14.62
C LEU A 235 1.78 -16.58 -13.25
N PRO A 236 1.46 -15.57 -12.43
CA PRO A 236 0.76 -15.79 -11.17
C PRO A 236 -0.62 -16.44 -11.35
N GLN A 237 -1.36 -16.07 -12.40
CA GLN A 237 -2.67 -16.63 -12.72
C GLN A 237 -2.54 -18.08 -13.19
N LEU A 238 -1.55 -18.37 -14.07
CA LEU A 238 -1.22 -19.72 -14.51
C LEU A 238 -0.91 -20.64 -13.32
N ILE A 239 -0.05 -20.20 -12.40
CA ILE A 239 0.29 -20.97 -11.20
C ILE A 239 -0.93 -21.20 -10.31
N GLN A 240 -1.79 -20.20 -10.18
CA GLN A 240 -3.01 -20.29 -9.38
C GLN A 240 -4.00 -21.30 -9.96
N SER A 241 -4.12 -21.37 -11.29
CA SER A 241 -5.00 -22.33 -11.99
C SER A 241 -4.50 -23.79 -11.89
N ALA A 242 -3.16 -23.98 -11.70
CA ALA A 242 -2.54 -25.29 -11.58
C ALA A 242 -2.52 -25.85 -10.14
N ASN A 243 -2.92 -25.08 -9.13
CA ASN A 243 -2.91 -25.46 -7.69
C ASN A 243 -4.30 -25.81 -7.17
#